data_21fcc4a213328d756bfdee611726f037
#
_entry.id   21fcc4a213328d756bfdee611726f037
#
_cell.length_a   1.000
_cell.length_b   1.000
_cell.length_c   1.000
_cell.angle_alpha   90.00
_cell.angle_beta   90.00
_cell.angle_gamma   90.00
#
_symmetry.space_group_name_H-M   'P 1'
#
loop_
_entity.id
_entity.type
_entity.pdbx_description
1 polymer ?
#
loop_
_entity_poly.entity_id
_entity_poly.type
_entity_poly.pdbx_seq_one_letter_code
_entity_poly.pdbx_strand_id
1 'polypeptide(L)'
;MTLARTVIALAIIAVPVGVAAQARYEGAGATQEMDCEGGTATIAGASNTMTITGSCRALVIEGAGNRVRVDLASKGSIRISGASNQVVWRTPDGSKARVSVAGAGNRVSQSR
;
A
#
# COMPACT_ATOMS: atom_id res chain seq x y z
N MET A 1 -41.95 -0.62 20.21
CA MET A 1 -41.66 -0.71 19.64
C MET A 1 -40.88 -0.81 18.97
N THR A 2 -40.49 -0.94 18.95
CA THR A 2 -39.73 -1.05 18.34
C THR A 2 -39.08 -1.09 17.49
N LEU A 3 -38.95 -1.03 17.26
CA LEU A 3 -38.38 -1.10 16.45
C LEU A 3 -37.50 -1.12 15.92
N ALA A 4 -37.18 -1.05 16.02
CA ALA A 4 -36.28 -1.02 15.54
C ALA A 4 -35.67 -1.26 14.88
N ARG A 5 -35.60 -1.33 14.68
CA ARG A 5 -35.02 -1.46 14.11
C ARG A 5 -34.41 -1.55 13.25
N THR A 6 -34.39 -1.62 13.26
CA THR A 6 -33.79 -1.76 12.51
C THR A 6 -33.05 -1.55 11.84
N VAL A 7 -33.03 -1.49 11.92
CA VAL A 7 -32.34 -1.20 11.30
C VAL A 7 -31.45 -1.25 10.77
N ILE A 8 -31.32 -1.34 10.81
CA ILE A 8 -30.54 -1.21 10.40
C ILE A 8 -29.86 -1.50 9.69
N ALA A 9 -29.98 -1.85 9.72
CA ALA A 9 -29.32 -2.17 9.11
C ALA A 9 -28.89 -1.94 8.18
N LEU A 10 -28.99 -1.85 8.13
CA LEU A 10 -28.65 -1.66 7.35
C LEU A 10 -27.87 -1.28 6.79
N ALA A 11 -28.03 -1.33 7.02
CA ALA A 11 -27.38 -0.70 6.45
C ALA A 11 -26.30 -1.03 5.93
N ILE A 12 -26.07 -1.40 5.95
CA ILE A 12 -25.07 -1.67 5.67
C ILE A 12 -24.77 -1.91 4.60
N ILE A 13 -25.17 -2.07 4.27
CA ILE A 13 -25.08 -2.29 3.42
C ILE A 13 -24.65 -1.74 2.51
N ALA A 14 -24.53 -1.09 2.57
CA ALA A 14 -24.04 -0.37 1.59
C ALA A 14 -22.69 -0.64 1.27
N VAL A 15 -22.44 -1.61 0.71
CA VAL A 15 -21.13 -1.93 0.25
C VAL A 15 -20.87 -1.20 -1.02
N PRO A 16 -19.92 -0.33 -1.08
CA PRO A 16 -19.60 0.32 -2.33
C PRO A 16 -19.02 -0.68 -3.29
N VAL A 17 -19.59 -0.73 -4.43
CA VAL A 17 -19.17 -1.62 -5.49
C VAL A 17 -18.19 -0.86 -6.37
N GLY A 18 -17.11 -1.50 -6.75
CA GLY A 18 -16.18 -0.91 -7.67
C GLY A 18 -15.13 -0.02 -7.06
N VAL A 19 -15.12 0.09 -5.75
CA VAL A 19 -14.04 0.84 -5.08
C VAL A 19 -12.81 -0.03 -5.02
N ALA A 20 -11.67 0.50 -5.46
CA ALA A 20 -10.42 -0.22 -5.38
C ALA A 20 -10.05 -0.45 -3.92
N ALA A 21 -9.48 -1.60 -3.63
CA ALA A 21 -9.04 -1.92 -2.29
C ALA A 21 -7.93 -0.98 -1.86
N GLN A 22 -7.91 -0.64 -0.58
CA GLN A 22 -6.88 0.17 0.02
C GLN A 22 -6.39 -0.51 1.27
N ALA A 23 -5.08 -0.66 1.36
CA ALA A 23 -4.43 -1.19 2.55
C ALA A 23 -3.56 -0.09 3.11
N ARG A 24 -3.71 0.21 4.38
CA ARG A 24 -2.97 1.30 4.99
C ARG A 24 -2.35 0.84 6.29
N TYR A 25 -1.11 1.18 6.48
CA TYR A 25 -0.39 0.92 7.71
C TYR A 25 0.23 2.22 8.23
N GLU A 26 0.07 2.47 9.51
CA GLU A 26 0.68 3.60 10.20
C GLU A 26 1.36 3.10 11.45
N GLY A 27 2.60 3.49 11.65
CA GLY A 27 3.31 3.07 12.83
C GLY A 27 4.79 3.31 12.72
N ALA A 28 5.55 2.78 13.68
CA ALA A 28 6.97 2.92 13.72
C ALA A 28 7.61 1.66 14.25
N GLY A 29 8.72 1.26 13.62
CA GLY A 29 9.53 0.15 14.10
C GLY A 29 8.88 -1.22 13.99
N ALA A 30 7.86 -1.37 13.16
CA ALA A 30 7.11 -2.62 13.07
C ALA A 30 7.55 -3.44 11.86
N THR A 31 7.38 -4.75 11.96
CA THR A 31 7.54 -5.67 10.84
C THR A 31 6.17 -6.27 10.54
N GLN A 32 5.66 -6.03 9.35
CA GLN A 32 4.30 -6.41 9.01
C GLN A 32 4.22 -6.92 7.59
N GLU A 33 3.17 -7.68 7.34
CA GLU A 33 2.80 -8.11 5.99
C GLU A 33 1.42 -7.60 5.70
N MET A 34 1.18 -7.19 4.47
CA MET A 34 -0.14 -6.78 4.06
C MET A 34 -0.41 -7.24 2.63
N ASP A 35 -1.69 -7.36 2.33
CA ASP A 35 -2.17 -7.72 1.01
C ASP A 35 -3.01 -6.57 0.51
N CYS A 36 -2.60 -5.97 -0.60
CA CYS A 36 -3.31 -4.82 -1.15
C CYS A 36 -4.49 -5.21 -2.04
N GLU A 37 -4.65 -6.50 -2.33
CA GLU A 37 -5.77 -7.01 -3.10
C GLU A 37 -5.97 -6.26 -4.42
N GLY A 38 -4.88 -6.05 -5.13
CA GLY A 38 -4.91 -5.36 -6.41
C GLY A 38 -5.14 -3.86 -6.35
N GLY A 39 -5.18 -3.30 -5.16
CA GLY A 39 -5.44 -1.89 -4.96
C GLY A 39 -4.20 -1.10 -4.58
N THR A 40 -4.38 -0.13 -3.71
CA THR A 40 -3.33 0.76 -3.28
C THR A 40 -2.88 0.39 -1.86
N ALA A 41 -1.57 0.34 -1.65
CA ALA A 41 -1.00 0.18 -0.32
C ALA A 41 -0.35 1.49 0.10
N THR A 42 -0.59 1.92 1.32
CA THR A 42 -0.01 3.14 1.87
C THR A 42 0.69 2.81 3.18
N ILE A 43 1.94 3.23 3.28
CA ILE A 43 2.74 3.05 4.49
C ILE A 43 3.08 4.45 5.01
N ALA A 44 2.71 4.73 6.25
CA ALA A 44 3.02 6.00 6.88
C ALA A 44 3.76 5.73 8.18
N GLY A 45 4.88 6.41 8.40
CA GLY A 45 5.62 6.25 9.63
C GLY A 45 7.11 6.10 9.40
N ALA A 46 7.78 5.48 10.36
CA ALA A 46 9.23 5.42 10.34
C ALA A 46 9.75 4.04 10.73
N SER A 47 10.81 3.62 10.07
CA SER A 47 11.56 2.43 10.45
C SER A 47 10.72 1.15 10.41
N ASN A 48 9.76 1.08 9.53
CA ASN A 48 8.93 -0.10 9.36
C ASN A 48 9.54 -1.02 8.31
N THR A 49 9.37 -2.32 8.50
CA THR A 49 9.74 -3.33 7.51
C THR A 49 8.46 -3.99 7.04
N MET A 50 8.16 -3.83 5.76
CA MET A 50 6.87 -4.26 5.22
C MET A 50 7.09 -5.21 4.05
N THR A 51 6.26 -6.24 3.99
CA THR A 51 6.17 -7.11 2.84
C THR A 51 4.74 -7.00 2.33
N ILE A 52 4.58 -6.55 1.09
CA ILE A 52 3.27 -6.26 0.54
C ILE A 52 3.06 -7.13 -0.69
N THR A 53 1.96 -7.86 -0.68
CA THR A 53 1.61 -8.76 -1.78
C THR A 53 0.27 -8.33 -2.37
N GLY A 54 -0.15 -9.03 -3.42
CA GLY A 54 -1.48 -8.83 -3.97
C GLY A 54 -1.51 -8.04 -5.26
N SER A 55 -0.38 -7.90 -5.96
CA SER A 55 -0.31 -7.21 -7.25
C SER A 55 -0.87 -5.80 -7.14
N CYS A 56 -0.24 -5.01 -6.28
CA CYS A 56 -0.68 -3.65 -5.98
C CYS A 56 -0.62 -2.76 -7.21
N ARG A 57 -1.66 -2.02 -7.43
CA ARG A 57 -1.69 -1.04 -8.50
C ARG A 57 -0.85 0.18 -8.15
N ALA A 58 -0.74 0.50 -6.87
CA ALA A 58 0.04 1.63 -6.43
C ALA A 58 0.56 1.39 -5.02
N LEU A 59 1.75 1.93 -4.76
CA LEU A 59 2.34 1.95 -3.43
C LEU A 59 2.67 3.39 -3.08
N VAL A 60 2.27 3.82 -1.90
CA VAL A 60 2.56 5.15 -1.38
C VAL A 60 3.29 4.99 -0.06
N ILE A 61 4.43 5.65 0.06
CA ILE A 61 5.20 5.65 1.30
C ILE A 61 5.40 7.08 1.76
N GLU A 62 5.05 7.35 3.01
CA GLU A 62 5.23 8.64 3.63
C GLU A 62 5.98 8.44 4.92
N GLY A 63 7.18 9.00 5.03
CA GLY A 63 7.96 8.86 6.24
C GLY A 63 9.43 8.60 5.98
N ALA A 64 10.08 7.95 6.92
CA ALA A 64 11.52 7.80 6.86
C ALA A 64 11.97 6.43 7.30
N GLY A 65 13.02 5.94 6.66
CA GLY A 65 13.68 4.72 7.08
C GLY A 65 12.88 3.44 6.89
N ASN A 66 11.84 3.47 6.08
CA ASN A 66 11.01 2.29 5.85
C ASN A 66 11.68 1.37 4.83
N ARG A 67 11.56 0.08 5.05
CA ARG A 67 11.99 -0.95 4.10
C ARG A 67 10.76 -1.68 3.62
N VAL A 68 10.57 -1.67 2.30
CA VAL A 68 9.35 -2.22 1.73
C VAL A 68 9.70 -3.15 0.59
N ARG A 69 9.13 -4.33 0.62
CA ARG A 69 9.17 -5.26 -0.49
C ARG A 69 7.75 -5.42 -0.99
N VAL A 70 7.53 -5.18 -2.28
CA VAL A 70 6.18 -5.10 -2.80
C VAL A 70 6.05 -5.84 -4.12
N ASP A 71 4.93 -6.56 -4.26
CA ASP A 71 4.50 -7.12 -5.53
C ASP A 71 3.54 -6.14 -6.18
N LEU A 72 3.94 -5.58 -7.30
CA LEU A 72 3.13 -4.63 -8.04
C LEU A 72 2.40 -5.31 -9.18
N ALA A 73 1.28 -4.75 -9.56
CA ALA A 73 0.65 -5.10 -10.81
C ALA A 73 1.51 -4.60 -11.96
N SER A 74 1.30 -5.14 -13.15
CA SER A 74 1.95 -4.64 -14.35
C SER A 74 1.71 -3.14 -14.47
N LYS A 75 2.78 -2.40 -14.69
CA LYS A 75 2.73 -0.94 -14.84
C LYS A 75 2.22 -0.22 -13.62
N GLY A 76 2.39 -0.84 -12.45
CA GLY A 76 2.03 -0.21 -11.19
C GLY A 76 2.88 1.02 -10.91
N SER A 77 2.52 1.75 -9.88
CA SER A 77 3.22 2.97 -9.53
C SER A 77 3.69 2.96 -8.09
N ILE A 78 4.75 3.72 -7.84
CA ILE A 78 5.32 3.90 -6.51
C ILE A 78 5.52 5.39 -6.30
N ARG A 79 5.03 5.88 -5.16
CA ARG A 79 5.24 7.26 -4.77
C ARG A 79 5.84 7.27 -3.37
N ILE A 80 6.95 7.95 -3.21
CA ILE A 80 7.64 8.03 -1.93
C ILE A 80 7.81 9.50 -1.56
N SER A 81 7.42 9.84 -0.33
CA SER A 81 7.67 11.15 0.24
C SER A 81 8.40 10.96 1.55
N GLY A 82 9.62 11.48 1.64
CA GLY A 82 10.39 11.35 2.87
C GLY A 82 11.83 11.03 2.61
N ALA A 83 12.46 10.35 3.55
CA ALA A 83 13.91 10.16 3.50
C ALA A 83 14.29 8.74 3.86
N SER A 84 15.34 8.25 3.21
CA SER A 84 16.00 6.99 3.57
C SER A 84 15.10 5.77 3.50
N ASN A 85 14.09 5.81 2.66
CA ASN A 85 13.23 4.65 2.42
C ASN A 85 13.88 3.73 1.39
N GLN A 86 13.69 2.44 1.55
CA GLN A 86 14.17 1.45 0.60
C GLN A 86 12.98 0.65 0.09
N VAL A 87 12.86 0.54 -1.22
CA VAL A 87 11.77 -0.21 -1.82
C VAL A 87 12.35 -1.16 -2.85
N VAL A 88 11.98 -2.42 -2.72
CA VAL A 88 12.27 -3.45 -3.73
C VAL A 88 10.95 -3.91 -4.26
N TRP A 89 10.76 -3.80 -5.57
CA TRP A 89 9.48 -4.12 -6.19
C TRP A 89 9.68 -5.10 -7.34
N ARG A 90 8.61 -5.78 -7.67
CA ARG A 90 8.58 -6.63 -8.86
C ARG A 90 7.19 -6.61 -9.45
N THR A 91 7.12 -6.94 -10.73
CA THR A 91 5.87 -7.06 -11.46
C THR A 91 5.79 -8.46 -12.06
N PRO A 92 4.58 -8.95 -12.36
CA PRO A 92 4.46 -10.32 -12.86
C PRO A 92 5.09 -10.53 -14.24
N ASP A 93 5.16 -9.49 -15.04
CA ASP A 93 5.68 -9.58 -16.40
C ASP A 93 7.02 -8.86 -16.58
N GLY A 94 7.64 -8.42 -15.49
CA GLY A 94 8.89 -7.69 -15.57
C GLY A 94 8.77 -6.27 -16.05
N SER A 95 7.56 -5.76 -16.26
CA SER A 95 7.37 -4.39 -16.71
C SER A 95 7.85 -3.41 -15.65
N LYS A 96 8.13 -2.18 -16.08
CA LYS A 96 8.65 -1.19 -15.17
C LYS A 96 7.54 -0.43 -14.49
N ALA A 97 7.77 -0.13 -13.21
CA ALA A 97 6.86 0.69 -12.44
C ALA A 97 7.11 2.16 -12.74
N ARG A 98 6.09 2.95 -12.50
CA ARG A 98 6.24 4.39 -12.49
C ARG A 98 6.66 4.78 -11.09
N VAL A 99 7.79 5.45 -10.98
CA VAL A 99 8.37 5.78 -9.69
C VAL A 99 8.47 7.28 -9.55
N SER A 100 7.94 7.81 -8.48
CA SER A 100 8.02 9.22 -8.13
C SER A 100 8.52 9.33 -6.72
N VAL A 101 9.63 10.04 -6.52
CA VAL A 101 10.27 10.14 -5.23
C VAL A 101 10.48 11.59 -4.89
N ALA A 102 10.02 12.00 -3.72
CA ALA A 102 10.29 13.31 -3.17
C ALA A 102 11.05 13.14 -1.86
N GLY A 103 12.21 13.77 -1.76
CA GLY A 103 13.05 13.65 -0.59
C GLY A 103 14.42 13.11 -0.91
N ALA A 104 15.17 12.74 0.11
CA ALA A 104 16.56 12.38 -0.04
C ALA A 104 16.85 10.98 0.49
N GLY A 105 17.86 10.33 -0.12
CA GLY A 105 18.34 9.06 0.38
C GLY A 105 17.45 7.88 0.13
N ASN A 106 16.41 8.04 -0.66
CA ASN A 106 15.50 6.94 -0.97
C ASN A 106 16.11 6.04 -2.04
N ARG A 107 15.87 4.74 -1.94
CA ARG A 107 16.33 3.77 -2.91
C ARG A 107 15.17 2.95 -3.39
N VAL A 108 15.05 2.84 -4.70
CA VAL A 108 13.98 2.04 -5.32
C VAL A 108 14.64 1.15 -6.36
N SER A 109 14.41 -0.14 -6.26
CA SER A 109 14.99 -1.07 -7.20
C SER A 109 14.01 -2.16 -7.56
N GLN A 110 14.19 -2.72 -8.75
CA GLN A 110 13.39 -3.82 -9.24
C GLN A 110 14.06 -5.13 -8.90
N SER A 111 13.29 -6.03 -8.34
CA SER A 111 13.72 -7.40 -8.08
C SER A 111 13.36 -8.28 -9.27
N ARG A 112 14.12 -9.33 -9.45
CA ARG A 112 13.84 -10.28 -10.51
C ARG A 112 13.47 -11.63 -10.00
#